data_9e70607073893df9fcf7f9524e00e579
#
_entry.id   9e70607073893df9fcf7f9524e00e579
#
_cell.length_a   1.000
_cell.length_b   1.000
_cell.length_c   1.000
_cell.angle_alpha   90.00
_cell.angle_beta   90.00
_cell.angle_gamma   90.00
#
_symmetry.space_group_name_H-M   'P 1'
#
loop_
_entity.id
_entity.type
_entity.pdbx_description
1 polymer ?
#
loop_
_entity_poly.entity_id
_entity_poly.type
_entity_poly.pdbx_seq_one_letter_code
_entity_poly.pdbx_strand_id
1 'polypeptide(L)'
;MDIINWKEELFPYKQATDELYIKFNSIKKEYIDLEQHSPIELVQTRVKSISSILGKANKKDIPLTKIFETLEDIAGVRIICKFVEDIYKVVQLIKDRDGKDLIIKEEEDYINNTKSSGYRSYHITIKYDVITARGIKQIPCEIQIRTMAMNFWATIEHSLRYKY
;
A
#
# COMPACT_ATOMS: atom_id res chain seq x y z
N MET A 1 -9.69 -31.31 -3.46
CA MET A 1 -9.32 -30.07 -4.19
C MET A 1 -9.91 -28.86 -3.50
N ASP A 2 -9.07 -28.00 -2.99
CA ASP A 2 -9.53 -26.82 -2.25
C ASP A 2 -9.95 -25.73 -3.23
N ILE A 3 -11.22 -25.34 -3.16
CA ILE A 3 -11.74 -24.22 -3.95
C ILE A 3 -11.57 -22.97 -3.12
N ILE A 4 -10.92 -21.95 -3.69
CA ILE A 4 -10.72 -20.67 -3.02
C ILE A 4 -12.08 -19.95 -2.92
N ASN A 5 -12.47 -19.62 -1.71
CA ASN A 5 -13.59 -18.70 -1.47
C ASN A 5 -13.03 -17.27 -1.44
N TRP A 6 -13.04 -16.62 -2.61
CA TRP A 6 -12.44 -15.31 -2.79
C TRP A 6 -13.06 -14.23 -1.90
N LYS A 7 -14.36 -14.26 -1.68
CA LYS A 7 -15.01 -13.28 -0.80
C LYS A 7 -14.52 -13.42 0.64
N GLU A 8 -14.42 -14.64 1.12
CA GLU A 8 -13.95 -14.92 2.47
C GLU A 8 -12.47 -14.55 2.62
N GLU A 9 -11.64 -14.94 1.65
CA GLU A 9 -10.19 -14.69 1.69
C GLU A 9 -9.87 -13.20 1.56
N LEU A 10 -10.60 -12.45 0.73
CA LEU A 10 -10.33 -11.03 0.48
C LEU A 10 -10.95 -10.10 1.51
N PHE A 11 -11.90 -10.56 2.30
CA PHE A 11 -12.57 -9.69 3.29
C PHE A 11 -11.59 -9.02 4.25
N PRO A 12 -10.66 -9.72 4.89
CA PRO A 12 -9.71 -9.07 5.80
C PRO A 12 -8.78 -8.08 5.10
N TYR A 13 -8.46 -8.28 3.81
CA TYR A 13 -7.69 -7.30 3.03
C TYR A 13 -8.48 -6.01 2.83
N LYS A 14 -9.77 -6.14 2.53
CA LYS A 14 -10.67 -4.99 2.43
C LYS A 14 -10.78 -4.23 3.74
N GLN A 15 -10.94 -4.95 4.85
CA GLN A 15 -10.99 -4.34 6.17
C GLN A 15 -9.70 -3.61 6.50
N ALA A 16 -8.54 -4.21 6.19
CA ALA A 16 -7.24 -3.58 6.41
C ALA A 16 -7.13 -2.26 5.65
N THR A 17 -7.49 -2.24 4.36
CA THR A 17 -7.43 -1.01 3.56
C THR A 17 -8.41 0.05 4.07
N ASP A 18 -9.62 -0.34 4.48
CA ASP A 18 -10.60 0.60 5.04
C ASP A 18 -10.10 1.23 6.35
N GLU A 19 -9.53 0.44 7.24
CA GLU A 19 -8.98 0.91 8.51
C GLU A 19 -7.76 1.83 8.29
N LEU A 20 -6.84 1.43 7.43
CA LEU A 20 -5.65 2.23 7.12
C LEU A 20 -6.01 3.55 6.45
N TYR A 21 -7.03 3.56 5.58
CA TYR A 21 -7.58 4.77 4.98
C TYR A 21 -7.98 5.77 6.05
N ILE A 22 -8.73 5.33 7.05
CA ILE A 22 -9.18 6.18 8.16
C ILE A 22 -7.98 6.66 8.97
N LYS A 23 -7.05 5.77 9.30
CA LYS A 23 -5.88 6.11 10.12
C LYS A 23 -4.99 7.17 9.46
N PHE A 24 -4.69 7.02 8.16
CA PHE A 24 -3.85 7.98 7.46
C PHE A 24 -4.58 9.31 7.20
N ASN A 25 -5.87 9.28 6.91
CA ASN A 25 -6.65 10.50 6.80
C ASN A 25 -6.79 11.22 8.15
N SER A 26 -6.78 10.50 9.26
CA SER A 26 -6.77 11.09 10.59
C SER A 26 -5.51 11.90 10.84
N ILE A 27 -4.37 11.45 10.34
CA ILE A 27 -3.12 12.22 10.39
C ILE A 27 -3.30 13.55 9.64
N LYS A 28 -3.83 13.49 8.42
CA LYS A 28 -4.10 14.69 7.62
C LYS A 28 -5.02 15.67 8.36
N LYS A 29 -6.10 15.17 8.93
CA LYS A 29 -7.07 15.98 9.67
C LYS A 29 -6.43 16.64 10.89
N GLU A 30 -5.59 15.91 11.63
CA GLU A 30 -4.90 16.44 12.79
C GLU A 30 -4.06 17.67 12.42
N TYR A 31 -3.26 17.58 11.37
CA TYR A 31 -2.47 18.72 10.89
C TYR A 31 -3.35 19.90 10.48
N ILE A 32 -4.43 19.63 9.72
CA ILE A 32 -5.36 20.68 9.25
C ILE A 32 -6.05 21.35 10.43
N ASP A 33 -6.55 20.60 11.38
CA ASP A 33 -7.27 21.13 12.55
C ASP A 33 -6.35 21.95 13.45
N LEU A 34 -5.06 21.63 13.46
CA LEU A 34 -4.05 22.42 14.20
C LEU A 34 -3.45 23.54 13.35
N GLU A 35 -4.01 23.82 12.19
CA GLU A 35 -3.57 24.89 11.27
C GLU A 35 -2.11 24.73 10.85
N GLN A 36 -1.67 23.48 10.67
CA GLN A 36 -0.32 23.14 10.22
C GLN A 36 -0.35 22.57 8.81
N HIS A 37 0.75 22.71 8.09
CA HIS A 37 0.90 22.07 6.79
C HIS A 37 0.87 20.55 6.93
N SER A 38 -0.12 19.88 6.31
CA SER A 38 -0.21 18.44 6.31
C SER A 38 0.81 17.84 5.33
N PRO A 39 1.62 16.85 5.76
CA PRO A 39 2.48 16.14 4.82
C PRO A 39 1.69 15.22 3.88
N ILE A 40 0.43 14.94 4.20
CA ILE A 40 -0.46 14.09 3.39
C ILE A 40 -1.45 14.97 2.65
N GLU A 41 -1.44 14.87 1.31
CA GLU A 41 -2.42 15.56 0.47
C GLU A 41 -3.63 14.67 0.19
N LEU A 42 -3.39 13.41 -0.15
CA LEU A 42 -4.43 12.46 -0.55
C LEU A 42 -4.04 11.05 -0.14
N VAL A 43 -5.01 10.28 0.30
CA VAL A 43 -4.86 8.84 0.57
C VAL A 43 -5.77 8.07 -0.37
N GLN A 44 -5.22 7.07 -1.04
CA GLN A 44 -5.96 6.15 -1.90
C GLN A 44 -5.69 4.72 -1.43
N THR A 45 -6.70 3.87 -1.49
CA THR A 45 -6.56 2.46 -1.10
C THR A 45 -7.14 1.56 -2.17
N ARG A 46 -6.61 0.36 -2.25
CA ARG A 46 -7.05 -0.63 -3.24
C ARG A 46 -6.85 -2.03 -2.70
N VAL A 47 -7.83 -2.90 -2.95
CA VAL A 47 -7.66 -4.35 -2.91
C VAL A 47 -7.50 -4.83 -4.34
N LYS A 48 -6.44 -5.57 -4.61
CA LYS A 48 -6.13 -6.08 -5.93
C LYS A 48 -7.28 -6.97 -6.43
N SER A 49 -7.68 -6.81 -7.69
CA SER A 49 -8.73 -7.64 -8.28
C SER A 49 -8.31 -9.10 -8.39
N ILE A 50 -9.28 -10.00 -8.41
CA ILE A 50 -9.01 -11.43 -8.55
C ILE A 50 -8.21 -11.71 -9.81
N SER A 51 -8.57 -11.09 -10.94
CA SER A 51 -7.85 -11.26 -12.19
C SER A 51 -6.40 -10.80 -12.11
N SER A 52 -6.15 -9.68 -11.42
CA SER A 52 -4.79 -9.16 -11.20
C SER A 52 -3.97 -10.09 -10.28
N ILE A 53 -4.60 -10.63 -9.24
CA ILE A 53 -3.96 -11.59 -8.33
C ILE A 53 -3.54 -12.84 -9.10
N LEU A 54 -4.47 -13.40 -9.87
CA LEU A 54 -4.21 -14.61 -10.67
C LEU A 54 -3.15 -14.35 -11.75
N GLY A 55 -3.21 -13.20 -12.41
CA GLY A 55 -2.21 -12.82 -13.41
C GLY A 55 -0.81 -12.71 -12.81
N LYS A 56 -0.67 -12.10 -11.65
CA LYS A 56 0.62 -11.97 -10.96
C LYS A 56 1.13 -13.34 -10.48
N ALA A 57 0.25 -14.16 -9.92
CA ALA A 57 0.59 -15.51 -9.47
C ALA A 57 1.09 -16.37 -10.64
N ASN A 58 0.42 -16.31 -11.78
CA ASN A 58 0.82 -17.03 -12.99
C ASN A 58 2.19 -16.54 -13.50
N LYS A 59 2.38 -15.22 -13.54
CA LYS A 59 3.63 -14.60 -14.01
C LYS A 59 4.82 -14.98 -13.15
N LYS A 60 4.62 -15.16 -11.84
CA LYS A 60 5.67 -15.48 -10.86
C LYS A 60 5.72 -16.97 -10.50
N ASP A 61 4.95 -17.81 -11.19
CA ASP A 61 4.86 -19.27 -10.92
C ASP A 61 4.49 -19.59 -9.47
N ILE A 62 3.56 -18.81 -8.90
CA ILE A 62 3.06 -19.02 -7.54
C ILE A 62 1.87 -19.96 -7.58
N PRO A 63 1.91 -21.12 -6.88
CA PRO A 63 0.75 -22.01 -6.79
C PRO A 63 -0.45 -21.31 -6.14
N LEU A 64 -1.66 -21.66 -6.58
CA LEU A 64 -2.90 -21.10 -6.02
C LEU A 64 -2.99 -21.27 -4.50
N THR A 65 -2.48 -22.39 -3.98
CA THR A 65 -2.48 -22.69 -2.55
C THR A 65 -1.58 -21.76 -1.73
N LYS A 66 -0.67 -21.03 -2.38
CA LYS A 66 0.32 -20.17 -1.71
C LYS A 66 0.18 -18.70 -2.04
N ILE A 67 -0.87 -18.30 -2.74
CA ILE A 67 -1.10 -16.90 -3.14
C ILE A 67 -1.11 -15.98 -1.94
N PHE A 68 -1.93 -16.27 -0.94
CA PHE A 68 -2.11 -15.40 0.22
C PHE A 68 -0.92 -15.43 1.19
N GLU A 69 -0.07 -16.43 1.10
CA GLU A 69 1.17 -16.48 1.89
C GLU A 69 2.31 -15.70 1.22
N THR A 70 2.26 -15.55 -0.10
CA THR A 70 3.38 -15.05 -0.90
C THR A 70 3.20 -13.61 -1.35
N LEU A 71 2.00 -13.22 -1.81
CA LEU A 71 1.77 -11.87 -2.32
C LEU A 71 1.60 -10.88 -1.17
N GLU A 72 2.32 -9.76 -1.25
CA GLU A 72 2.33 -8.73 -0.22
C GLU A 72 1.62 -7.45 -0.65
N ASP A 73 1.13 -7.39 -1.88
CA ASP A 73 0.51 -6.20 -2.47
C ASP A 73 -0.96 -6.39 -2.86
N ILE A 74 -1.64 -7.39 -2.26
CA ILE A 74 -3.08 -7.55 -2.44
C ILE A 74 -3.79 -6.35 -1.83
N ALA A 75 -3.42 -5.94 -0.61
CA ALA A 75 -3.84 -4.69 -0.02
C ALA A 75 -2.81 -3.62 -0.35
N GLY A 76 -3.26 -2.49 -0.88
CA GLY A 76 -2.39 -1.36 -1.24
C GLY A 76 -2.93 -0.05 -0.71
N VAL A 77 -2.02 0.79 -0.24
CA VAL A 77 -2.28 2.17 0.15
C VAL A 77 -1.32 3.06 -0.61
N ARG A 78 -1.84 4.15 -1.17
CA ARG A 78 -1.03 5.17 -1.83
C ARG A 78 -1.26 6.50 -1.13
N ILE A 79 -0.17 7.10 -0.68
CA ILE A 79 -0.19 8.41 -0.03
C ILE A 79 0.47 9.40 -0.97
N ILE A 80 -0.26 10.45 -1.31
CA ILE A 80 0.21 11.52 -2.19
C ILE A 80 0.57 12.73 -1.34
N CYS A 81 1.75 13.28 -1.59
CA CYS A 81 2.31 14.45 -0.93
C CYS A 81 2.55 15.56 -1.96
N LYS A 82 2.63 16.83 -1.52
CA LYS A 82 3.00 17.93 -2.40
C LYS A 82 4.49 17.97 -2.69
N PHE A 83 5.30 17.79 -1.65
CA PHE A 83 6.75 17.99 -1.72
C PHE A 83 7.51 16.72 -1.32
N VAL A 84 8.74 16.60 -1.80
CA VAL A 84 9.60 15.44 -1.50
C VAL A 84 9.86 15.35 0.01
N GLU A 85 10.10 16.47 0.69
CA GLU A 85 10.31 16.47 2.14
C GLU A 85 9.09 15.95 2.92
N ASP A 86 7.89 16.14 2.39
CA ASP A 86 6.67 15.61 3.00
C ASP A 86 6.65 14.08 2.96
N ILE A 87 7.21 13.48 1.90
CA ILE A 87 7.32 12.02 1.80
C ILE A 87 8.10 11.47 2.99
N TYR A 88 9.24 12.08 3.31
CA TYR A 88 10.08 11.61 4.42
C TYR A 88 9.44 11.86 5.79
N LYS A 89 8.61 12.90 5.92
CA LYS A 89 7.80 13.10 7.13
C LYS A 89 6.78 11.99 7.30
N VAL A 90 6.09 11.61 6.21
CA VAL A 90 5.13 10.50 6.25
C VAL A 90 5.83 9.19 6.58
N VAL A 91 6.99 8.94 5.96
CA VAL A 91 7.80 7.76 6.27
C VAL A 91 8.11 7.69 7.77
N GLN A 92 8.53 8.81 8.36
CA GLN A 92 8.84 8.85 9.80
C GLN A 92 7.60 8.60 10.66
N LEU A 93 6.45 9.17 10.29
CA LEU A 93 5.19 8.94 10.99
C LEU A 93 4.79 7.46 10.96
N ILE A 94 5.02 6.78 9.85
CA ILE A 94 4.76 5.34 9.74
C ILE A 94 5.77 4.55 10.57
N LYS A 95 7.06 4.92 10.52
CA LYS A 95 8.10 4.27 11.34
C LYS A 95 7.82 4.39 12.83
N ASP A 96 7.27 5.51 13.27
CA ASP A 96 6.92 5.72 14.67
C ASP A 96 5.79 4.78 15.13
N ARG A 97 5.06 4.19 14.21
CA ARG A 97 3.98 3.23 14.49
C ARG A 97 4.48 1.78 14.51
N ASP A 98 5.72 1.54 14.12
CA ASP A 98 6.28 0.19 14.07
C ASP A 98 6.29 -0.46 15.46
N GLY A 99 5.69 -1.64 15.54
CA GLY A 99 5.51 -2.36 16.82
C GLY A 99 4.34 -1.86 17.65
N LYS A 100 3.56 -0.89 17.16
CA LYS A 100 2.36 -0.37 17.83
C LYS A 100 1.11 -0.91 17.14
N ASP A 101 0.61 -0.23 16.10
CA ASP A 101 -0.57 -0.70 15.38
C ASP A 101 -0.24 -1.33 14.01
N LEU A 102 1.03 -1.38 13.65
CA LEU A 102 1.53 -2.06 12.46
C LEU A 102 2.95 -2.56 12.70
N ILE A 103 3.43 -3.41 11.81
CA ILE A 103 4.81 -3.88 11.82
C ILE A 103 5.40 -3.61 10.44
N ILE A 104 6.55 -2.92 10.39
CA ILE A 104 7.28 -2.68 9.14
C ILE A 104 8.10 -3.93 8.81
N LYS A 105 7.87 -4.47 7.61
CA LYS A 105 8.60 -5.64 7.11
C LYS A 105 9.76 -5.23 6.22
N GLU A 106 9.55 -4.25 5.34
CA GLU A 106 10.52 -3.86 4.32
C GLU A 106 10.31 -2.41 3.91
N GLU A 107 11.40 -1.74 3.52
CA GLU A 107 11.36 -0.39 2.97
C GLU A 107 12.24 -0.32 1.74
N GLU A 108 11.79 0.43 0.72
CA GLU A 108 12.56 0.68 -0.50
C GLU A 108 12.42 2.15 -0.90
N ASP A 109 13.53 2.87 -0.90
CA ASP A 109 13.58 4.28 -1.29
C ASP A 109 13.97 4.41 -2.77
N TYR A 110 12.97 4.42 -3.65
CA TYR A 110 13.18 4.65 -5.08
C TYR A 110 13.23 6.14 -5.45
N ILE A 111 13.31 7.02 -4.47
CA ILE A 111 13.51 8.46 -4.70
C ILE A 111 15.00 8.76 -4.74
N ASN A 112 15.75 8.31 -3.72
CA ASN A 112 17.21 8.42 -3.67
C ASN A 112 17.89 7.36 -4.55
N ASN A 113 17.28 6.18 -4.68
CA ASN A 113 17.77 5.07 -5.50
C ASN A 113 16.78 4.83 -6.65
N THR A 114 16.74 5.77 -7.58
CA THR A 114 15.81 5.75 -8.71
C THR A 114 16.04 4.51 -9.58
N LYS A 115 14.94 3.84 -9.97
CA LYS A 115 15.01 2.72 -10.91
C LYS A 115 15.47 3.20 -12.29
N SER A 116 16.06 2.30 -13.07
CA SER A 116 16.52 2.60 -14.43
C SER A 116 15.40 3.13 -15.34
N SER A 117 14.14 2.77 -15.08
CA SER A 117 12.97 3.26 -15.80
C SER A 117 12.64 4.72 -15.50
N GLY A 118 13.23 5.31 -14.46
CA GLY A 118 12.88 6.64 -13.98
C GLY A 118 11.79 6.64 -12.90
N TYR A 119 11.29 5.47 -12.53
CA TYR A 119 10.26 5.34 -11.49
C TYR A 119 10.77 5.86 -10.15
N ARG A 120 9.98 6.71 -9.51
CA ARG A 120 10.27 7.29 -8.21
C ARG A 120 9.08 7.10 -7.27
N SER A 121 9.32 6.58 -6.11
CA SER A 121 8.35 6.39 -5.03
C SER A 121 9.07 5.86 -3.80
N TYR A 122 8.50 6.04 -2.63
CA TYR A 122 8.95 5.37 -1.42
C TYR A 122 7.98 4.23 -1.12
N HIS A 123 8.48 3.02 -0.93
CA HIS A 123 7.65 1.84 -0.65
C HIS A 123 7.91 1.32 0.76
N ILE A 124 6.84 1.04 1.47
CA ILE A 124 6.92 0.38 2.78
C ILE A 124 5.95 -0.80 2.74
N THR A 125 6.48 -1.99 3.00
CA THR A 125 5.65 -3.18 3.19
C THR A 125 5.42 -3.37 4.68
N ILE A 126 4.18 -3.43 5.09
CA ILE A 126 3.79 -3.62 6.48
C ILE A 126 2.97 -4.89 6.66
N LYS A 127 2.90 -5.34 7.91
CA LYS A 127 1.91 -6.31 8.38
C LYS A 127 0.96 -5.59 9.32
N TYR A 128 -0.32 -5.73 9.06
CA TYR A 128 -1.38 -5.05 9.79
C TYR A 128 -2.40 -6.06 10.27
N ASP A 129 -2.67 -6.07 11.57
CA ASP A 129 -3.64 -6.98 12.16
C ASP A 129 -5.05 -6.40 12.07
N VAL A 130 -5.96 -7.18 11.49
CA VAL A 130 -7.40 -6.88 11.54
C VAL A 130 -8.08 -7.89 12.43
N ILE A 131 -9.04 -7.41 13.22
CA ILE A 131 -9.88 -8.26 14.07
C ILE A 131 -11.21 -8.43 13.36
N THR A 132 -11.43 -9.63 12.82
CA THR A 132 -12.67 -9.96 12.10
C THR A 132 -13.58 -10.80 13.00
N ALA A 133 -14.80 -11.03 12.56
CA ALA A 133 -15.72 -11.95 13.24
C ALA A 133 -15.16 -13.38 13.33
N ARG A 134 -14.17 -13.70 12.52
CA ARG A 134 -13.51 -15.02 12.48
C ARG A 134 -12.12 -15.01 13.11
N GLY A 135 -11.82 -13.99 13.90
CA GLY A 135 -10.55 -13.88 14.62
C GLY A 135 -9.60 -12.85 14.00
N ILE A 136 -8.38 -12.85 14.52
CA ILE A 136 -7.33 -11.92 14.07
C ILE A 136 -6.70 -12.46 12.80
N LYS A 137 -6.56 -11.56 11.81
CA LYS A 137 -5.86 -11.84 10.55
C LYS A 137 -4.74 -10.83 10.39
N GLN A 138 -3.51 -11.31 10.18
CA GLN A 138 -2.39 -10.45 9.87
C GLN A 138 -2.29 -10.25 8.36
N ILE A 139 -2.47 -9.01 7.91
CA ILE A 139 -2.59 -8.69 6.49
C ILE A 139 -1.34 -7.95 6.03
N PRO A 140 -0.62 -8.47 5.02
CA PRO A 140 0.43 -7.71 4.38
C PRO A 140 -0.18 -6.58 3.53
N CYS A 141 0.43 -5.41 3.59
CA CYS A 141 -0.01 -4.25 2.82
C CYS A 141 1.20 -3.51 2.28
N GLU A 142 1.13 -3.11 1.01
CA GLU A 142 2.13 -2.25 0.39
C GLU A 142 1.67 -0.80 0.47
N ILE A 143 2.52 0.05 1.07
CA ILE A 143 2.28 1.50 1.13
C ILE A 143 3.24 2.16 0.14
N GLN A 144 2.68 2.91 -0.81
CA GLN A 144 3.45 3.72 -1.76
C GLN A 144 3.27 5.19 -1.39
N ILE A 145 4.39 5.91 -1.27
CA ILE A 145 4.37 7.33 -0.91
C ILE A 145 5.07 8.10 -2.02
N ARG A 146 4.36 9.06 -2.63
CA ARG A 146 4.79 9.79 -3.82
C ARG A 146 4.38 11.24 -3.75
N THR A 147 5.06 12.09 -4.52
CA THR A 147 4.50 13.41 -4.84
C THR A 147 3.45 13.27 -5.95
N MET A 148 2.65 14.32 -6.13
CA MET A 148 1.68 14.38 -7.24
C MET A 148 2.37 14.21 -8.59
N ALA A 149 3.52 14.84 -8.79
CA ALA A 149 4.30 14.72 -10.03
C ALA A 149 4.79 13.29 -10.27
N MET A 150 5.29 12.63 -9.24
CA MET A 150 5.72 11.22 -9.31
C MET A 150 4.56 10.30 -9.65
N ASN A 151 3.39 10.55 -9.06
CA ASN A 151 2.20 9.76 -9.33
C ASN A 151 1.70 9.95 -10.76
N PHE A 152 1.71 11.19 -11.25
CA PHE A 152 1.33 11.50 -12.63
C PHE A 152 2.27 10.79 -13.62
N TRP A 153 3.58 10.89 -13.40
CA TRP A 153 4.58 10.21 -14.24
C TRP A 153 4.38 8.69 -14.25
N ALA A 154 4.20 8.09 -13.08
CA ALA A 154 4.02 6.64 -12.94
C ALA A 154 2.74 6.16 -13.63
N THR A 155 1.66 6.94 -13.57
CA THR A 155 0.39 6.63 -14.22
C THR A 155 0.54 6.62 -15.75
N ILE A 156 1.23 7.63 -16.31
CA ILE A 156 1.46 7.72 -17.76
C ILE A 156 2.39 6.59 -18.22
N GLU A 157 3.49 6.37 -17.52
CA GLU A 157 4.46 5.33 -17.86
C GLU A 157 3.81 3.94 -17.86
N HIS A 158 2.99 3.64 -16.86
CA HIS A 158 2.25 2.40 -16.79
C HIS A 158 1.30 2.23 -17.98
N SER A 159 0.56 3.28 -18.33
CA SER A 159 -0.36 3.25 -19.48
C SER A 159 0.39 2.99 -20.79
N LEU A 160 1.52 3.64 -21.01
CA LEU A 160 2.32 3.46 -22.22
C LEU A 160 2.93 2.07 -22.30
N ARG A 161 3.43 1.54 -21.18
CA ARG A 161 4.11 0.24 -21.14
C ARG A 161 3.14 -0.93 -21.31
N TYR A 162 1.96 -0.87 -20.71
CA TYR A 162 1.01 -2.01 -20.66
C TYR A 162 -0.12 -1.92 -21.66
N LYS A 163 -0.31 -0.79 -22.31
CA LYS A 163 -1.34 -0.61 -23.34
C LYS A 163 -0.81 -0.85 -24.76
N TYR A 164 0.44 -0.64 -24.97
CA TYR A 164 1.13 -0.82 -26.23
C TYR A 164 2.30 -1.79 -26.00
#